data_d60752b1e25f1070528ad51405f333ab
#
_entry.id   d60752b1e25f1070528ad51405f333ab
#
_cell.length_a   1.000
_cell.length_b   1.000
_cell.length_c   1.000
_cell.angle_alpha   90.00
_cell.angle_beta   90.00
_cell.angle_gamma   90.00
#
_symmetry.space_group_name_H-M   'P 1'
#
loop_
_entity.id
_entity.type
_entity.pdbx_description
1 polymer ?
#
loop_
_entity_poly.entity_id
_entity_poly.type
_entity_poly.pdbx_seq_one_letter_code
_entity_poly.pdbx_strand_id
1 'polypeptide(L)'
;MASIIKRKNSYCVVYRYTDEKGESHQRWESFPTNAEARKRKNQIEYEQDNNVFTVPEARTVRELLVDYMEIYGVNKWAMSTYDAKNSLINNYINPIIGDIPLSDLNPRMMEKFYLDLLKVKSKVINNRKPEHEYLTPSRIREVHKLLRNAFNQAVKWEFMTRNPVEHATIPKEKPKKRAMWDLPTFKKALELCDDDDLSLALNLAFSCTLRMGEMLGITLDCIDVSEEKIENGTAFIFIEKELQRVKRDVFEKLNKRDVIFVFPRCLSGGNTVLVLKEPKTETSKRRVYLPKTVAKMVLQRIKDIQEIKELLGDEYHDYNLLFSSSTGRPMEGQIITRALKKLIRDNNLPDVCFHSLRHSSITYKLKWSGGDIKAVQGDSGHARADMVTEQYSHILDEDRVANARRVDEQVYNQCPSKHNLTVITV
;
A
#
# COMPACT_ATOMS: atom_id res chain seq x y z
N MET A 1 -47.75 -7.32 -14.12
CA MET A 1 -48.37 -5.97 -14.06
C MET A 1 -48.07 -5.34 -12.71
N ALA A 2 -47.65 -4.09 -12.73
CA ALA A 2 -47.40 -3.30 -11.51
C ALA A 2 -48.61 -2.43 -11.17
N SER A 3 -48.92 -2.21 -9.88
CA SER A 3 -50.03 -1.35 -9.42
C SER A 3 -49.50 -0.29 -8.45
N ILE A 4 -50.24 0.85 -8.37
CA ILE A 4 -49.89 1.91 -7.40
C ILE A 4 -50.96 1.96 -6.34
N ILE A 5 -50.53 1.89 -5.06
CA ILE A 5 -51.39 1.99 -3.89
C ILE A 5 -51.06 3.29 -3.14
N LYS A 6 -52.02 4.14 -2.92
CA LYS A 6 -51.88 5.38 -2.09
C LYS A 6 -51.91 5.00 -0.60
N ARG A 7 -50.89 5.43 0.14
CA ARG A 7 -50.86 5.40 1.61
C ARG A 7 -50.94 6.81 2.16
N LYS A 8 -51.08 6.94 3.51
CA LYS A 8 -51.33 8.26 4.15
C LYS A 8 -50.33 9.36 3.70
N ASN A 9 -49.04 9.03 3.57
CA ASN A 9 -47.99 10.01 3.23
C ASN A 9 -47.07 9.54 2.08
N SER A 10 -47.44 8.50 1.32
CA SER A 10 -46.61 7.96 0.25
C SER A 10 -47.44 7.20 -0.79
N TYR A 11 -46.83 6.93 -1.92
CA TYR A 11 -47.37 6.10 -2.98
C TYR A 11 -46.50 4.85 -3.13
N CYS A 12 -47.12 3.66 -3.07
CA CYS A 12 -46.39 2.40 -3.19
C CYS A 12 -46.65 1.77 -4.57
N VAL A 13 -45.59 1.42 -5.27
CA VAL A 13 -45.63 0.57 -6.46
C VAL A 13 -45.54 -0.87 -6.00
N VAL A 14 -46.49 -1.70 -6.39
CA VAL A 14 -46.56 -3.11 -6.05
C VAL A 14 -46.49 -3.94 -7.31
N TYR A 15 -45.58 -4.86 -7.39
CA TYR A 15 -45.41 -5.74 -8.54
C TYR A 15 -44.95 -7.14 -8.13
N ARG A 16 -45.19 -8.12 -9.04
CA ARG A 16 -44.70 -9.49 -8.88
C ARG A 16 -43.54 -9.75 -9.83
N TYR A 17 -42.61 -10.54 -9.38
CA TYR A 17 -41.51 -11.04 -10.19
C TYR A 17 -41.22 -12.49 -9.85
N THR A 18 -40.56 -13.19 -10.76
CA THR A 18 -40.12 -14.57 -10.57
C THR A 18 -38.60 -14.57 -10.40
N ASP A 19 -38.07 -15.23 -9.38
CA ASP A 19 -36.63 -15.35 -9.16
C ASP A 19 -35.99 -16.41 -10.07
N GLU A 20 -34.66 -16.55 -9.98
CA GLU A 20 -33.89 -17.54 -10.74
C GLU A 20 -34.27 -18.99 -10.44
N LYS A 21 -34.94 -19.25 -9.31
CA LYS A 21 -35.44 -20.56 -8.91
C LYS A 21 -36.85 -20.85 -9.40
N GLY A 22 -37.48 -19.87 -10.07
CA GLY A 22 -38.83 -19.98 -10.56
C GLY A 22 -39.92 -19.65 -9.52
N GLU A 23 -39.56 -19.12 -8.33
CA GLU A 23 -40.49 -18.73 -7.28
C GLU A 23 -41.03 -17.32 -7.51
N SER A 24 -42.35 -17.13 -7.34
CA SER A 24 -43.01 -15.83 -7.53
C SER A 24 -43.05 -15.02 -6.24
N HIS A 25 -42.46 -13.84 -6.27
CA HIS A 25 -42.41 -12.90 -5.15
C HIS A 25 -43.17 -11.62 -5.44
N GLN A 26 -43.67 -10.96 -4.38
CA GLN A 26 -44.31 -9.67 -4.45
C GLN A 26 -43.45 -8.60 -3.78
N ARG A 27 -43.22 -7.48 -4.46
CA ARG A 27 -42.41 -6.36 -3.95
C ARG A 27 -43.21 -5.08 -3.85
N TRP A 28 -42.84 -4.27 -2.85
CA TRP A 28 -43.42 -2.98 -2.54
C TRP A 28 -42.32 -1.92 -2.53
N GLU A 29 -42.43 -0.90 -3.39
CA GLU A 29 -41.52 0.25 -3.40
C GLU A 29 -42.29 1.52 -3.08
N SER A 30 -41.85 2.31 -2.08
CA SER A 30 -42.54 3.52 -1.60
C SER A 30 -41.91 4.78 -2.16
N PHE A 31 -42.73 5.69 -2.65
CA PHE A 31 -42.33 6.96 -3.24
C PHE A 31 -43.07 8.13 -2.58
N PRO A 32 -42.41 9.30 -2.40
CA PRO A 32 -43.03 10.46 -1.78
C PRO A 32 -44.11 11.09 -2.67
N THR A 33 -44.01 10.96 -3.99
CA THR A 33 -44.97 11.56 -4.98
C THR A 33 -45.58 10.52 -5.90
N ASN A 34 -46.82 10.81 -6.38
CA ASN A 34 -47.51 9.98 -7.38
C ASN A 34 -46.76 9.96 -8.74
N ALA A 35 -46.11 11.08 -9.08
CA ALA A 35 -45.34 11.18 -10.31
C ALA A 35 -44.15 10.20 -10.35
N GLU A 36 -43.40 10.11 -9.26
CA GLU A 36 -42.28 9.15 -9.11
C GLU A 36 -42.80 7.72 -9.13
N ALA A 37 -43.86 7.42 -8.40
CA ALA A 37 -44.47 6.08 -8.40
C ALA A 37 -44.92 5.68 -9.83
N ARG A 38 -45.55 6.60 -10.60
CA ARG A 38 -45.94 6.34 -12.00
C ARG A 38 -44.72 6.09 -12.89
N LYS A 39 -43.69 6.92 -12.78
CA LYS A 39 -42.44 6.73 -13.52
C LYS A 39 -41.86 5.35 -13.28
N ARG A 40 -41.75 4.93 -12.00
CA ARG A 40 -41.24 3.62 -11.63
C ARG A 40 -42.14 2.48 -12.10
N LYS A 41 -43.46 2.63 -11.99
CA LYS A 41 -44.42 1.65 -12.53
C LYS A 41 -44.21 1.40 -14.03
N ASN A 42 -44.17 2.48 -14.82
CA ASN A 42 -44.01 2.39 -16.27
C ASN A 42 -42.63 1.74 -16.61
N GLN A 43 -41.61 2.05 -15.85
CA GLN A 43 -40.27 1.45 -16.04
C GLN A 43 -40.32 -0.07 -15.79
N ILE A 44 -40.96 -0.51 -14.70
CA ILE A 44 -41.09 -1.93 -14.36
C ILE A 44 -41.88 -2.67 -15.44
N GLU A 45 -43.01 -2.10 -15.89
CA GLU A 45 -43.82 -2.70 -16.95
C GLU A 45 -43.02 -2.81 -18.25
N TYR A 46 -42.30 -1.75 -18.65
CA TYR A 46 -41.42 -1.78 -19.81
C TYR A 46 -40.32 -2.84 -19.72
N GLU A 47 -39.66 -2.95 -18.53
CA GLU A 47 -38.63 -3.94 -18.28
C GLU A 47 -39.18 -5.37 -18.30
N GLN A 48 -40.39 -5.59 -17.74
CA GLN A 48 -41.05 -6.90 -17.75
C GLN A 48 -41.50 -7.31 -19.15
N ASP A 49 -42.05 -6.36 -19.92
CA ASP A 49 -42.56 -6.62 -21.29
C ASP A 49 -41.41 -6.93 -22.26
N ASN A 50 -40.23 -6.36 -22.04
CA ASN A 50 -39.06 -6.60 -22.89
C ASN A 50 -38.15 -7.70 -22.39
N ASN A 51 -38.52 -8.46 -21.34
CA ASN A 51 -37.71 -9.47 -20.69
C ASN A 51 -36.33 -8.95 -20.21
N VAL A 52 -36.21 -7.66 -19.89
CA VAL A 52 -35.00 -7.02 -19.34
C VAL A 52 -35.17 -6.74 -17.85
N PHE A 53 -36.25 -7.21 -17.24
CA PHE A 53 -36.54 -7.01 -15.83
C PHE A 53 -35.53 -7.79 -15.00
N THR A 54 -34.54 -7.06 -14.46
CA THR A 54 -33.60 -7.61 -13.50
C THR A 54 -34.28 -7.54 -12.11
N VAL A 55 -34.44 -8.69 -11.48
CA VAL A 55 -34.95 -8.78 -10.11
C VAL A 55 -34.03 -7.92 -9.23
N PRO A 56 -34.51 -6.85 -8.62
CA PRO A 56 -33.71 -6.16 -7.63
C PRO A 56 -33.66 -7.04 -6.39
N GLU A 57 -32.70 -7.93 -6.31
CA GLU A 57 -32.40 -8.60 -5.05
C GLU A 57 -32.17 -7.51 -4.01
N ALA A 58 -32.86 -7.58 -2.87
CA ALA A 58 -32.65 -6.67 -1.74
C ALA A 58 -31.31 -7.03 -1.09
N ARG A 59 -30.21 -6.73 -1.79
CA ARG A 59 -28.86 -7.01 -1.33
C ARG A 59 -28.46 -6.02 -0.24
N THR A 60 -27.88 -6.56 0.79
CA THR A 60 -27.27 -5.78 1.86
C THR A 60 -25.84 -5.37 1.49
N VAL A 61 -25.28 -4.41 2.23
CA VAL A 61 -23.87 -4.04 2.11
C VAL A 61 -22.95 -5.25 2.33
N ARG A 62 -23.31 -6.12 3.28
CA ARG A 62 -22.56 -7.35 3.59
C ARG A 62 -22.49 -8.28 2.40
N GLU A 63 -23.61 -8.57 1.77
CA GLU A 63 -23.68 -9.45 0.60
C GLU A 63 -22.90 -8.89 -0.59
N LEU A 64 -23.08 -7.59 -0.86
CA LEU A 64 -22.24 -6.93 -1.87
C LEU A 64 -20.74 -7.07 -1.59
N LEU A 65 -20.31 -6.87 -0.33
CA LEU A 65 -18.90 -6.93 0.01
C LEU A 65 -18.34 -8.36 -0.05
N VAL A 66 -19.18 -9.38 0.19
CA VAL A 66 -18.80 -10.78 -0.04
C VAL A 66 -18.55 -11.02 -1.53
N ASP A 67 -19.49 -10.67 -2.39
CA ASP A 67 -19.34 -10.81 -3.85
C ASP A 67 -18.14 -10.00 -4.38
N TYR A 68 -17.97 -8.77 -3.86
CA TYR A 68 -16.86 -7.91 -4.23
C TYR A 68 -15.49 -8.51 -3.86
N MET A 69 -15.41 -9.16 -2.70
CA MET A 69 -14.18 -9.87 -2.29
C MET A 69 -13.96 -11.13 -3.13
N GLU A 70 -15.00 -11.91 -3.38
CA GLU A 70 -14.88 -13.22 -4.02
C GLU A 70 -14.73 -13.16 -5.54
N ILE A 71 -15.43 -12.26 -6.19
CA ILE A 71 -15.39 -12.12 -7.65
C ILE A 71 -14.31 -11.13 -8.09
N TYR A 72 -14.33 -9.91 -7.52
CA TYR A 72 -13.41 -8.86 -7.93
C TYR A 72 -12.06 -8.96 -7.20
N GLY A 73 -12.08 -9.13 -5.87
CA GLY A 73 -10.90 -9.13 -5.02
C GLY A 73 -9.95 -10.29 -5.34
N VAL A 74 -10.49 -11.51 -5.47
CA VAL A 74 -9.71 -12.71 -5.82
C VAL A 74 -8.99 -12.51 -7.16
N ASN A 75 -9.62 -11.85 -8.13
CA ASN A 75 -9.06 -11.69 -9.47
C ASN A 75 -8.09 -10.51 -9.62
N LYS A 76 -8.23 -9.45 -8.80
CA LYS A 76 -7.50 -8.19 -9.02
C LYS A 76 -6.47 -7.85 -7.94
N TRP A 77 -6.58 -8.41 -6.74
CA TRP A 77 -5.75 -7.94 -5.63
C TRP A 77 -4.59 -8.87 -5.30
N ALA A 78 -3.47 -8.28 -4.91
CA ALA A 78 -2.40 -9.00 -4.25
C ALA A 78 -2.84 -9.45 -2.84
N MET A 79 -2.23 -10.52 -2.32
CA MET A 79 -2.57 -11.14 -1.02
C MET A 79 -2.63 -10.14 0.13
N SER A 80 -1.67 -9.23 0.24
CA SER A 80 -1.67 -8.19 1.29
C SER A 80 -2.82 -7.19 1.16
N THR A 81 -3.22 -6.86 -0.07
CA THR A 81 -4.35 -5.98 -0.33
C THR A 81 -5.66 -6.67 0.05
N TYR A 82 -5.82 -7.92 -0.34
CA TYR A 82 -6.98 -8.74 -0.01
C TYR A 82 -7.16 -8.84 1.52
N ASP A 83 -6.11 -9.20 2.26
CA ASP A 83 -6.14 -9.28 3.71
C ASP A 83 -6.49 -7.94 4.38
N ALA A 84 -5.87 -6.85 3.93
CA ALA A 84 -6.15 -5.52 4.46
C ALA A 84 -7.61 -5.10 4.24
N LYS A 85 -8.18 -5.40 3.04
CA LYS A 85 -9.59 -5.10 2.74
C LYS A 85 -10.54 -5.98 3.55
N ASN A 86 -10.26 -7.27 3.66
CA ASN A 86 -11.03 -8.20 4.49
C ASN A 86 -11.07 -7.74 5.97
N SER A 87 -9.92 -7.30 6.48
CA SER A 87 -9.84 -6.74 7.84
C SER A 87 -10.68 -5.49 8.03
N LEU A 88 -10.72 -4.57 7.04
CA LEU A 88 -11.57 -3.37 7.11
C LEU A 88 -13.07 -3.74 7.10
N ILE A 89 -13.46 -4.66 6.24
CA ILE A 89 -14.85 -5.14 6.11
C ILE A 89 -15.33 -5.74 7.41
N ASN A 90 -14.59 -6.70 7.94
CA ASN A 90 -15.03 -7.46 9.11
C ASN A 90 -14.95 -6.67 10.42
N ASN A 91 -13.98 -5.78 10.56
CA ASN A 91 -13.79 -5.05 11.81
C ASN A 91 -14.57 -3.74 11.90
N TYR A 92 -14.86 -3.07 10.77
CA TYR A 92 -15.34 -1.69 10.80
C TYR A 92 -16.56 -1.42 9.93
N ILE A 93 -16.78 -2.18 8.84
CA ILE A 93 -17.89 -1.92 7.92
C ILE A 93 -19.09 -2.80 8.28
N ASN A 94 -18.93 -4.12 8.24
CA ASN A 94 -20.02 -5.05 8.49
C ASN A 94 -20.69 -4.90 9.86
N PRO A 95 -19.96 -4.60 10.97
CA PRO A 95 -20.61 -4.42 12.27
C PRO A 95 -21.54 -3.20 12.36
N ILE A 96 -21.42 -2.22 11.47
CA ILE A 96 -22.16 -0.94 11.56
C ILE A 96 -23.20 -0.80 10.45
N ILE A 97 -22.81 -1.09 9.21
CA ILE A 97 -23.68 -0.89 8.04
C ILE A 97 -23.90 -2.17 7.22
N GLY A 98 -23.34 -3.31 7.65
CA GLY A 98 -23.38 -4.56 6.87
C GLY A 98 -24.78 -5.04 6.52
N ASP A 99 -25.73 -4.89 7.43
CA ASP A 99 -27.09 -5.40 7.26
C ASP A 99 -28.07 -4.37 6.65
N ILE A 100 -27.55 -3.19 6.25
CA ILE A 100 -28.35 -2.15 5.59
C ILE A 100 -28.55 -2.54 4.11
N PRO A 101 -29.80 -2.51 3.62
CA PRO A 101 -30.09 -2.71 2.20
C PRO A 101 -29.40 -1.65 1.32
N LEU A 102 -28.90 -2.04 0.17
CA LEU A 102 -28.25 -1.11 -0.79
C LEU A 102 -29.19 0.01 -1.24
N SER A 103 -30.49 -0.27 -1.33
CA SER A 103 -31.53 0.71 -1.68
C SER A 103 -31.67 1.87 -0.69
N ASP A 104 -31.32 1.65 0.57
CA ASP A 104 -31.53 2.60 1.66
C ASP A 104 -30.33 3.53 1.85
N LEU A 105 -29.20 3.20 1.21
CA LEU A 105 -27.98 3.97 1.32
C LEU A 105 -28.10 5.33 0.62
N ASN A 106 -27.66 6.36 1.31
CA ASN A 106 -27.56 7.71 0.78
C ASN A 106 -26.28 8.43 1.28
N PRO A 107 -25.84 9.53 0.62
CA PRO A 107 -24.60 10.22 1.00
C PRO A 107 -24.57 10.70 2.46
N ARG A 108 -25.69 11.23 2.98
CA ARG A 108 -25.81 11.70 4.37
C ARG A 108 -25.58 10.56 5.38
N MET A 109 -26.11 9.37 5.08
CA MET A 109 -25.91 8.19 5.93
C MET A 109 -24.44 7.77 5.93
N MET A 110 -23.78 7.84 4.78
CA MET A 110 -22.35 7.52 4.67
C MET A 110 -21.46 8.53 5.43
N GLU A 111 -21.80 9.81 5.40
CA GLU A 111 -21.11 10.83 6.19
C GLU A 111 -21.27 10.59 7.68
N LYS A 112 -22.50 10.27 8.15
CA LYS A 112 -22.76 9.89 9.54
C LYS A 112 -21.95 8.66 9.94
N PHE A 113 -21.91 7.63 9.08
CA PHE A 113 -21.10 6.44 9.30
C PHE A 113 -19.61 6.77 9.51
N TYR A 114 -19.04 7.70 8.71
CA TYR A 114 -17.65 8.13 8.90
C TYR A 114 -17.41 8.88 10.21
N LEU A 115 -18.37 9.69 10.65
CA LEU A 115 -18.31 10.35 11.96
C LEU A 115 -18.40 9.35 13.11
N ASP A 116 -19.23 8.33 12.98
CA ASP A 116 -19.35 7.27 13.99
C ASP A 116 -18.10 6.40 14.04
N LEU A 117 -17.43 6.16 12.91
CA LEU A 117 -16.14 5.46 12.87
C LEU A 117 -15.04 6.17 13.69
N LEU A 118 -15.06 7.50 13.80
CA LEU A 118 -14.10 8.24 14.66
C LEU A 118 -14.21 7.88 16.14
N LYS A 119 -15.35 7.34 16.56
CA LYS A 119 -15.61 6.92 17.95
C LYS A 119 -15.36 5.42 18.17
N VAL A 120 -15.04 4.69 17.10
CA VAL A 120 -14.78 3.24 17.18
C VAL A 120 -13.34 3.02 17.62
N LYS A 121 -13.15 2.16 18.62
CA LYS A 121 -11.83 1.75 19.08
C LYS A 121 -11.08 0.97 18.02
N SER A 122 -9.81 1.27 17.88
CA SER A 122 -8.90 0.54 17.00
C SER A 122 -8.77 -0.91 17.48
N LYS A 123 -8.92 -1.88 16.58
CA LYS A 123 -8.79 -3.31 16.93
C LYS A 123 -7.33 -3.69 17.08
N VAL A 124 -7.05 -4.53 18.08
CA VAL A 124 -5.75 -5.20 18.23
C VAL A 124 -5.60 -6.21 17.08
N ILE A 125 -4.54 -6.09 16.32
CA ILE A 125 -4.22 -7.01 15.21
C ILE A 125 -2.90 -7.71 15.53
N ASN A 126 -2.88 -9.03 15.46
CA ASN A 126 -1.69 -9.86 15.70
C ASN A 126 -0.99 -9.52 17.05
N ASN A 127 -1.75 -9.37 18.13
CA ASN A 127 -1.29 -9.02 19.47
C ASN A 127 -0.51 -7.70 19.58
N ARG A 128 -0.61 -6.82 18.57
CA ARG A 128 -0.02 -5.48 18.61
C ARG A 128 -1.06 -4.48 19.07
N LYS A 129 -0.73 -3.72 20.11
CA LYS A 129 -1.54 -2.57 20.51
C LYS A 129 -1.57 -1.55 19.38
N PRO A 130 -2.75 -1.01 19.02
CA PRO A 130 -2.84 0.05 18.03
C PRO A 130 -2.13 1.31 18.54
N GLU A 131 -1.52 2.08 17.62
CA GLU A 131 -0.87 3.36 17.92
C GLU A 131 -1.88 4.41 18.44
N HIS A 132 -3.13 4.33 17.99
CA HIS A 132 -4.21 5.21 18.39
C HIS A 132 -5.37 4.41 18.98
N GLU A 133 -5.92 4.88 20.08
CA GLU A 133 -7.07 4.22 20.74
C GLU A 133 -8.30 4.16 19.84
N TYR A 134 -8.56 5.23 19.07
CA TYR A 134 -9.68 5.34 18.14
C TYR A 134 -9.20 5.36 16.68
N LEU A 135 -10.11 5.09 15.75
CA LEU A 135 -9.80 5.14 14.33
C LEU A 135 -9.41 6.56 13.89
N THR A 136 -8.32 6.63 13.15
CA THR A 136 -7.83 7.89 12.58
C THR A 136 -8.56 8.26 11.28
N PRO A 137 -8.61 9.55 10.91
CA PRO A 137 -9.15 9.98 9.60
C PRO A 137 -8.48 9.27 8.42
N SER A 138 -7.18 8.96 8.52
CA SER A 138 -6.45 8.17 7.51
C SER A 138 -7.06 6.78 7.32
N ARG A 139 -7.41 6.09 8.43
CA ARG A 139 -8.02 4.76 8.37
C ARG A 139 -9.44 4.83 7.81
N ILE A 140 -10.19 5.89 8.13
CA ILE A 140 -11.52 6.14 7.57
C ILE A 140 -11.43 6.40 6.06
N ARG A 141 -10.39 7.10 5.60
CA ARG A 141 -10.13 7.28 4.16
C ARG A 141 -9.91 5.95 3.43
N GLU A 142 -9.25 4.97 4.06
CA GLU A 142 -9.10 3.63 3.47
C GLU A 142 -10.45 2.87 3.43
N VAL A 143 -11.31 3.02 4.44
CA VAL A 143 -12.69 2.51 4.42
C VAL A 143 -13.47 3.16 3.28
N HIS A 144 -13.41 4.49 3.15
CA HIS A 144 -14.06 5.23 2.06
C HIS A 144 -13.62 4.76 0.67
N LYS A 145 -12.31 4.62 0.45
CA LYS A 145 -11.78 4.11 -0.83
C LYS A 145 -12.29 2.70 -1.15
N LEU A 146 -12.35 1.83 -0.15
CA LEU A 146 -12.87 0.47 -0.31
C LEU A 146 -14.34 0.52 -0.71
N LEU A 147 -15.19 1.23 0.05
CA LEU A 147 -16.62 1.35 -0.22
C LEU A 147 -16.91 2.03 -1.55
N ARG A 148 -16.17 3.11 -1.89
CA ARG A 148 -16.32 3.79 -3.18
C ARG A 148 -16.08 2.83 -4.34
N ASN A 149 -15.05 2.00 -4.26
CA ASN A 149 -14.73 1.03 -5.29
C ASN A 149 -15.76 -0.11 -5.34
N ALA A 150 -16.21 -0.61 -4.19
CA ALA A 150 -17.21 -1.66 -4.11
C ALA A 150 -18.58 -1.18 -4.65
N PHE A 151 -19.03 0.03 -4.29
CA PHE A 151 -20.27 0.59 -4.82
C PHE A 151 -20.17 0.97 -6.31
N ASN A 152 -19.00 1.42 -6.79
CA ASN A 152 -18.79 1.58 -8.23
C ASN A 152 -18.89 0.23 -8.97
N GLN A 153 -18.45 -0.85 -8.35
CA GLN A 153 -18.60 -2.18 -8.93
C GLN A 153 -20.06 -2.66 -8.84
N ALA A 154 -20.77 -2.34 -7.76
CA ALA A 154 -22.20 -2.64 -7.62
C ALA A 154 -23.04 -1.92 -8.69
N VAL A 155 -22.67 -0.68 -9.05
CA VAL A 155 -23.30 0.03 -10.18
C VAL A 155 -23.02 -0.69 -11.50
N LYS A 156 -21.81 -1.19 -11.74
CA LYS A 156 -21.46 -1.97 -12.93
C LYS A 156 -22.16 -3.34 -12.99
N TRP A 157 -22.46 -3.91 -11.83
CA TRP A 157 -23.23 -5.16 -11.70
C TRP A 157 -24.74 -4.92 -11.68
N GLU A 158 -25.16 -3.65 -11.88
CA GLU A 158 -26.58 -3.25 -11.89
C GLU A 158 -27.35 -3.48 -10.58
N PHE A 159 -26.61 -3.70 -9.45
CA PHE A 159 -27.22 -3.84 -8.13
C PHE A 159 -27.71 -2.51 -7.56
N MET A 160 -27.23 -1.40 -8.08
CA MET A 160 -27.64 -0.04 -7.70
C MET A 160 -27.42 0.95 -8.86
N THR A 161 -28.20 2.02 -8.87
CA THR A 161 -28.18 3.03 -9.95
C THR A 161 -27.10 4.09 -9.75
N ARG A 162 -26.67 4.34 -8.53
CA ARG A 162 -25.69 5.37 -8.17
C ARG A 162 -24.84 4.96 -6.96
N ASN A 163 -23.64 5.48 -6.88
CA ASN A 163 -22.74 5.26 -5.75
C ASN A 163 -23.04 6.28 -4.63
N PRO A 164 -23.50 5.87 -3.44
CA PRO A 164 -23.82 6.78 -2.34
C PRO A 164 -22.60 7.45 -1.71
N VAL A 165 -21.39 6.92 -1.98
CA VAL A 165 -20.12 7.39 -1.41
C VAL A 165 -19.42 8.41 -2.29
N GLU A 166 -19.84 8.57 -3.55
CA GLU A 166 -19.15 9.42 -4.53
C GLU A 166 -19.02 10.87 -4.08
N HIS A 167 -20.08 11.41 -3.49
CA HIS A 167 -20.13 12.79 -2.99
C HIS A 167 -20.07 12.89 -1.45
N ALA A 168 -19.81 11.79 -0.75
CA ALA A 168 -19.76 11.80 0.70
C ALA A 168 -18.45 12.44 1.20
N THR A 169 -18.60 13.38 2.12
CA THR A 169 -17.47 14.06 2.78
C THR A 169 -16.80 13.16 3.80
N ILE A 170 -15.48 13.08 3.76
CA ILE A 170 -14.67 12.33 4.74
C ILE A 170 -14.00 13.28 5.74
N PRO A 171 -13.77 12.84 6.99
CA PRO A 171 -13.03 13.64 7.96
C PRO A 171 -11.64 14.04 7.45
N LYS A 172 -11.30 15.33 7.62
CA LYS A 172 -9.99 15.87 7.21
C LYS A 172 -8.91 15.44 8.19
N GLU A 173 -7.75 15.14 7.65
CA GLU A 173 -6.53 14.86 8.41
C GLU A 173 -5.46 15.90 8.05
N LYS A 174 -4.76 16.39 9.08
CA LYS A 174 -3.54 17.15 8.80
C LYS A 174 -2.44 16.17 8.42
N PRO A 175 -1.83 16.31 7.23
CA PRO A 175 -0.75 15.41 6.82
C PRO A 175 0.40 15.50 7.82
N LYS A 176 0.75 14.37 8.45
CA LYS A 176 1.96 14.28 9.26
C LYS A 176 3.16 14.20 8.32
N LYS A 177 4.10 15.14 8.42
CA LYS A 177 5.40 15.00 7.75
C LYS A 177 6.11 13.78 8.33
N ARG A 178 6.50 12.84 7.46
CA ARG A 178 7.30 11.69 7.89
C ARG A 178 8.72 12.16 8.16
N ALA A 179 9.27 11.76 9.31
CA ALA A 179 10.67 12.00 9.60
C ALA A 179 11.54 11.23 8.58
N MET A 180 12.58 11.89 8.12
CA MET A 180 13.62 11.32 7.25
C MET A 180 14.97 11.62 7.88
N TRP A 181 15.93 10.72 7.71
CA TRP A 181 17.30 11.03 8.04
C TRP A 181 17.95 11.85 6.91
N ASP A 182 18.62 12.91 7.29
CA ASP A 182 19.55 13.59 6.42
C ASP A 182 20.86 12.80 6.29
N LEU A 183 21.73 13.22 5.39
CA LEU A 183 22.98 12.51 5.13
C LEU A 183 23.95 12.46 6.35
N PRO A 184 24.10 13.55 7.14
CA PRO A 184 24.87 13.49 8.37
C PRO A 184 24.33 12.47 9.39
N THR A 185 23.03 12.47 9.62
CA THR A 185 22.37 11.51 10.52
C THR A 185 22.53 10.07 10.03
N PHE A 186 22.38 9.84 8.70
CA PHE A 186 22.58 8.52 8.12
C PHE A 186 24.01 8.02 8.29
N LYS A 187 25.02 8.86 8.04
CA LYS A 187 26.44 8.52 8.26
C LYS A 187 26.69 8.16 9.72
N LYS A 188 26.20 9.01 10.65
CA LYS A 188 26.32 8.73 12.08
C LYS A 188 25.65 7.41 12.48
N ALA A 189 24.50 7.09 11.90
CA ALA A 189 23.81 5.83 12.16
C ALA A 189 24.63 4.61 11.68
N LEU A 190 25.33 4.72 10.54
CA LEU A 190 26.22 3.66 10.06
C LEU A 190 27.45 3.48 10.95
N GLU A 191 28.05 4.58 11.44
CA GLU A 191 29.20 4.56 12.35
C GLU A 191 28.86 3.91 13.70
N LEU A 192 27.62 4.06 14.17
CA LEU A 192 27.13 3.53 15.45
C LEU A 192 26.48 2.14 15.33
N CYS A 193 26.43 1.57 14.15
CA CYS A 193 25.78 0.29 13.89
C CYS A 193 26.75 -0.87 14.03
N ASP A 194 26.66 -1.61 15.14
CA ASP A 194 27.47 -2.81 15.39
C ASP A 194 26.83 -4.11 14.85
N ASP A 195 25.64 -4.03 14.26
CA ASP A 195 24.90 -5.17 13.71
C ASP A 195 25.13 -5.24 12.20
N ASP A 196 25.86 -6.26 11.73
CA ASP A 196 26.24 -6.41 10.31
C ASP A 196 25.04 -6.58 9.39
N ASP A 197 24.00 -7.31 9.81
CA ASP A 197 22.76 -7.49 9.04
C ASP A 197 22.03 -6.16 8.91
N LEU A 198 21.94 -5.39 9.99
CA LEU A 198 21.35 -4.06 9.95
C LEU A 198 22.19 -3.09 9.11
N SER A 199 23.51 -3.09 9.26
CA SER A 199 24.43 -2.24 8.50
C SER A 199 24.28 -2.48 6.99
N LEU A 200 24.28 -3.75 6.57
CA LEU A 200 24.02 -4.11 5.16
C LEU A 200 22.64 -3.67 4.72
N ALA A 201 21.59 -3.89 5.54
CA ALA A 201 20.23 -3.49 5.24
C ALA A 201 20.08 -1.96 5.09
N LEU A 202 20.72 -1.16 5.96
CA LEU A 202 20.73 0.30 5.87
C LEU A 202 21.40 0.77 4.57
N ASN A 203 22.54 0.19 4.24
CA ASN A 203 23.27 0.52 3.01
C ASN A 203 22.47 0.17 1.75
N LEU A 204 21.86 -1.00 1.68
CA LEU A 204 21.02 -1.40 0.54
C LEU A 204 19.75 -0.55 0.43
N ALA A 205 19.08 -0.24 1.54
CA ALA A 205 17.90 0.61 1.53
C ALA A 205 18.19 2.04 1.06
N PHE A 206 19.31 2.61 1.49
CA PHE A 206 19.70 3.97 1.15
C PHE A 206 20.37 4.05 -0.22
N SER A 207 21.36 3.22 -0.53
CA SER A 207 22.10 3.29 -1.80
C SER A 207 21.30 2.75 -2.99
N CYS A 208 20.50 1.69 -2.75
CA CYS A 208 19.80 0.95 -3.80
C CYS A 208 18.30 1.18 -3.82
N THR A 209 17.78 2.06 -2.95
CA THR A 209 16.34 2.38 -2.86
C THR A 209 15.44 1.16 -2.68
N LEU A 210 15.90 0.09 -2.03
CA LEU A 210 15.17 -1.17 -1.91
C LEU A 210 14.01 -1.07 -0.90
N ARG A 211 12.93 -1.77 -1.20
CA ARG A 211 11.88 -2.05 -0.21
C ARG A 211 12.32 -3.21 0.70
N MET A 212 11.82 -3.26 1.93
CA MET A 212 12.14 -4.33 2.88
C MET A 212 11.90 -5.72 2.27
N GLY A 213 10.77 -5.96 1.65
CA GLY A 213 10.45 -7.25 1.04
C GLY A 213 11.33 -7.60 -0.15
N GLU A 214 11.68 -6.63 -1.00
CA GLU A 214 12.64 -6.79 -2.11
C GLU A 214 14.01 -7.18 -1.57
N MET A 215 14.51 -6.45 -0.57
CA MET A 215 15.82 -6.69 0.05
C MET A 215 15.93 -8.08 0.68
N LEU A 216 14.92 -8.48 1.48
CA LEU A 216 14.90 -9.79 2.13
C LEU A 216 14.63 -10.95 1.15
N GLY A 217 14.10 -10.66 -0.02
CA GLY A 217 13.86 -11.63 -1.10
C GLY A 217 15.03 -11.77 -2.08
N ILE A 218 16.16 -11.08 -1.85
CA ILE A 218 17.35 -11.22 -2.70
C ILE A 218 17.92 -12.63 -2.53
N THR A 219 18.03 -13.35 -3.64
CA THR A 219 18.70 -14.64 -3.73
C THR A 219 20.08 -14.47 -4.37
N LEU A 220 21.03 -15.34 -4.03
CA LEU A 220 22.43 -15.21 -4.46
C LEU A 220 22.59 -15.29 -5.99
N ASP A 221 21.71 -16.00 -6.67
CA ASP A 221 21.64 -16.09 -8.14
C ASP A 221 21.27 -14.76 -8.83
N CYS A 222 20.69 -13.81 -8.08
CA CYS A 222 20.36 -12.47 -8.58
C CYS A 222 21.48 -11.45 -8.41
N ILE A 223 22.66 -11.86 -7.87
CA ILE A 223 23.76 -10.95 -7.50
C ILE A 223 24.94 -11.17 -8.42
N ASP A 224 25.54 -10.07 -8.88
CA ASP A 224 26.79 -10.10 -9.61
C ASP A 224 27.76 -9.07 -9.02
N VAL A 225 28.61 -9.56 -8.11
CA VAL A 225 29.62 -8.81 -7.37
C VAL A 225 31.01 -9.43 -7.56
N SER A 226 31.32 -9.87 -8.80
CA SER A 226 32.67 -10.30 -9.13
C SER A 226 33.67 -9.15 -8.91
N GLU A 227 34.92 -9.46 -8.59
CA GLU A 227 35.97 -8.48 -8.33
C GLU A 227 36.12 -7.50 -9.49
N GLU A 228 36.09 -8.02 -10.73
CA GLU A 228 36.11 -7.22 -11.94
C GLU A 228 34.96 -6.20 -11.99
N LYS A 229 33.74 -6.63 -11.71
CA LYS A 229 32.56 -5.74 -11.73
C LYS A 229 32.57 -4.72 -10.60
N ILE A 230 33.08 -5.10 -9.43
CA ILE A 230 33.27 -4.18 -8.32
C ILE A 230 34.26 -3.09 -8.72
N GLU A 231 35.42 -3.46 -9.27
CA GLU A 231 36.42 -2.48 -9.66
C GLU A 231 35.96 -1.58 -10.83
N ASN A 232 35.21 -2.12 -11.76
CA ASN A 232 34.61 -1.34 -12.86
C ASN A 232 33.39 -0.51 -12.46
N GLY A 233 32.85 -0.67 -11.21
CA GLY A 233 31.63 0.01 -10.73
C GLY A 233 30.35 -0.48 -11.43
N THR A 234 30.36 -1.71 -11.95
CA THR A 234 29.23 -2.34 -12.67
C THR A 234 28.59 -3.50 -11.89
N ALA A 235 29.00 -3.71 -10.65
CA ALA A 235 28.38 -4.68 -9.75
C ALA A 235 26.88 -4.34 -9.55
N PHE A 236 26.02 -5.37 -9.55
CA PHE A 236 24.58 -5.15 -9.47
C PHE A 236 23.83 -6.27 -8.73
N ILE A 237 22.60 -5.95 -8.33
CA ILE A 237 21.58 -6.91 -7.90
C ILE A 237 20.40 -6.79 -8.89
N PHE A 238 19.88 -7.92 -9.34
CA PHE A 238 18.64 -7.96 -10.09
C PHE A 238 17.47 -8.22 -9.15
N ILE A 239 16.58 -7.23 -9.01
CA ILE A 239 15.40 -7.32 -8.16
C ILE A 239 14.27 -7.93 -8.95
N GLU A 240 13.89 -9.16 -8.62
CA GLU A 240 12.78 -9.89 -9.25
C GLU A 240 11.97 -10.72 -8.26
N LYS A 241 12.32 -10.70 -6.99
CA LYS A 241 11.68 -11.47 -5.93
C LYS A 241 11.42 -10.58 -4.72
N GLU A 242 10.39 -10.90 -3.95
CA GLU A 242 10.14 -10.28 -2.65
C GLU A 242 9.74 -11.33 -1.61
N LEU A 243 10.24 -11.18 -0.39
CA LEU A 243 9.86 -11.99 0.76
C LEU A 243 8.65 -11.37 1.45
N GLN A 244 7.59 -12.15 1.64
CA GLN A 244 6.36 -11.68 2.26
C GLN A 244 5.77 -12.72 3.21
N ARG A 245 5.32 -12.28 4.39
CA ARG A 245 4.49 -13.09 5.29
C ARG A 245 3.02 -12.81 5.00
N VAL A 246 2.25 -13.86 4.71
CA VAL A 246 0.84 -13.80 4.32
C VAL A 246 -0.01 -14.70 5.21
N LYS A 247 -1.29 -14.38 5.36
CA LYS A 247 -2.24 -15.26 6.04
C LYS A 247 -2.51 -16.50 5.19
N ARG A 248 -2.68 -17.65 5.85
CA ARG A 248 -2.86 -18.95 5.17
C ARG A 248 -4.18 -18.97 4.40
N ASP A 249 -5.27 -18.55 5.00
CA ASP A 249 -6.59 -18.48 4.37
C ASP A 249 -6.59 -17.65 3.10
N VAL A 250 -5.90 -16.50 3.12
CA VAL A 250 -5.72 -15.63 1.94
C VAL A 250 -4.82 -16.30 0.89
N PHE A 251 -3.74 -16.95 1.33
CA PHE A 251 -2.83 -17.66 0.43
C PHE A 251 -3.51 -18.80 -0.31
N GLU A 252 -4.33 -19.57 0.39
CA GLU A 252 -5.12 -20.67 -0.19
C GLU A 252 -6.23 -20.14 -1.12
N LYS A 253 -6.95 -19.09 -0.67
CA LYS A 253 -8.06 -18.51 -1.43
C LYS A 253 -7.62 -17.85 -2.75
N LEU A 254 -6.43 -17.26 -2.80
CA LEU A 254 -5.88 -16.63 -4.02
C LEU A 254 -5.08 -17.61 -4.90
N ASN A 255 -5.24 -18.93 -4.69
CA ASN A 255 -4.61 -19.98 -5.48
C ASN A 255 -3.09 -19.82 -5.63
N LYS A 256 -2.40 -19.37 -4.57
CA LYS A 256 -0.94 -19.23 -4.51
C LYS A 256 -0.36 -18.35 -5.64
N ARG A 257 -1.13 -17.42 -6.17
CA ARG A 257 -0.76 -16.58 -7.30
C ARG A 257 0.55 -15.82 -6.99
N ASP A 258 1.42 -15.72 -7.99
CA ASP A 258 2.72 -15.03 -7.96
C ASP A 258 3.73 -15.60 -6.93
N VAL A 259 3.47 -16.77 -6.34
CA VAL A 259 4.35 -17.40 -5.34
C VAL A 259 5.34 -18.33 -6.04
N ILE A 260 6.63 -18.07 -5.79
CA ILE A 260 7.76 -18.85 -6.31
C ILE A 260 8.06 -20.00 -5.35
N PHE A 261 8.13 -19.70 -4.03
CA PHE A 261 8.49 -20.68 -3.01
C PHE A 261 7.75 -20.40 -1.69
N VAL A 262 7.35 -21.46 -1.00
CA VAL A 262 6.74 -21.41 0.35
C VAL A 262 7.72 -22.00 1.35
N PHE A 263 8.19 -21.16 2.28
CA PHE A 263 9.16 -21.63 3.28
C PHE A 263 8.50 -22.54 4.32
N PRO A 264 9.18 -23.64 4.69
CA PRO A 264 8.74 -24.52 5.76
C PRO A 264 8.58 -23.76 7.08
N ARG A 265 7.64 -24.20 7.89
CA ARG A 265 7.35 -23.57 9.19
C ARG A 265 8.36 -24.02 10.22
N CYS A 266 8.79 -23.09 11.07
CA CYS A 266 9.58 -23.40 12.25
C CYS A 266 8.72 -23.84 13.44
N LEU A 267 7.45 -23.40 13.52
CA LEU A 267 6.54 -23.68 14.62
C LEU A 267 5.18 -24.16 14.09
N SER A 268 4.60 -25.18 14.70
CA SER A 268 3.27 -25.65 14.44
C SER A 268 2.22 -24.63 14.95
N GLY A 269 1.10 -24.48 14.26
CA GLY A 269 -0.07 -23.71 14.74
C GLY A 269 -0.16 -22.24 14.30
N GLY A 270 0.80 -21.68 13.58
CA GLY A 270 0.73 -20.30 13.10
C GLY A 270 -0.27 -20.11 11.92
N ASN A 271 -1.04 -19.01 11.93
CA ASN A 271 -2.03 -18.66 10.91
C ASN A 271 -1.44 -17.99 9.66
N THR A 272 -0.10 -17.96 9.54
CA THR A 272 0.62 -17.29 8.46
C THR A 272 1.65 -18.21 7.83
N VAL A 273 1.98 -17.95 6.56
CA VAL A 273 3.06 -18.59 5.81
C VAL A 273 4.04 -17.52 5.32
N LEU A 274 5.33 -17.86 5.24
CA LEU A 274 6.34 -17.03 4.63
C LEU A 274 6.53 -17.49 3.19
N VAL A 275 6.48 -16.56 2.25
CA VAL A 275 6.59 -16.87 0.82
C VAL A 275 7.62 -15.99 0.14
N LEU A 276 8.35 -16.55 -0.79
CA LEU A 276 9.09 -15.85 -1.81
C LEU A 276 8.18 -15.72 -3.03
N LYS A 277 8.00 -14.53 -3.55
CA LYS A 277 7.05 -14.27 -4.63
C LYS A 277 7.58 -13.23 -5.61
N GLU A 278 6.96 -13.14 -6.76
CA GLU A 278 7.22 -12.07 -7.72
C GLU A 278 6.78 -10.69 -7.16
N PRO A 279 7.47 -9.61 -7.53
CA PRO A 279 7.04 -8.26 -7.21
C PRO A 279 5.66 -7.94 -7.81
N LYS A 280 4.96 -7.00 -7.19
CA LYS A 280 3.59 -6.62 -7.58
C LYS A 280 3.45 -6.10 -9.01
N THR A 281 4.49 -5.51 -9.59
CA THR A 281 4.48 -4.87 -10.92
C THR A 281 5.73 -5.25 -11.69
N GLU A 282 5.62 -5.39 -13.00
CA GLU A 282 6.78 -5.64 -13.89
C GLU A 282 7.84 -4.54 -13.78
N THR A 283 7.43 -3.29 -13.56
CA THR A 283 8.37 -2.16 -13.33
C THR A 283 9.19 -2.29 -12.05
N SER A 284 8.81 -3.18 -11.14
CA SER A 284 9.60 -3.50 -9.95
C SER A 284 10.78 -4.42 -10.27
N LYS A 285 10.69 -5.24 -11.33
CA LYS A 285 11.80 -6.05 -11.83
C LYS A 285 12.83 -5.12 -12.47
N ARG A 286 14.01 -5.04 -11.87
CA ARG A 286 15.04 -4.08 -12.30
C ARG A 286 16.43 -4.49 -11.86
N ARG A 287 17.41 -4.04 -12.61
CA ARG A 287 18.81 -4.08 -12.20
C ARG A 287 19.14 -2.84 -11.39
N VAL A 288 19.75 -3.03 -10.22
CA VAL A 288 20.20 -1.95 -9.35
C VAL A 288 21.71 -2.06 -9.19
N TYR A 289 22.44 -1.04 -9.62
CA TYR A 289 23.88 -0.99 -9.50
C TYR A 289 24.30 -0.64 -8.07
N LEU A 290 25.38 -1.28 -7.62
CA LEU A 290 25.92 -1.15 -6.28
C LEU A 290 27.09 -0.17 -6.25
N PRO A 291 27.13 0.78 -5.30
CA PRO A 291 28.37 1.47 -4.97
C PRO A 291 29.44 0.45 -4.58
N LYS A 292 30.72 0.69 -4.91
CA LYS A 292 31.84 -0.23 -4.65
C LYS A 292 31.88 -0.72 -3.18
N THR A 293 31.68 0.17 -2.24
CA THR A 293 31.63 -0.17 -0.81
C THR A 293 30.53 -1.17 -0.49
N VAL A 294 29.30 -0.92 -1.00
CA VAL A 294 28.15 -1.80 -0.77
C VAL A 294 28.34 -3.14 -1.48
N ALA A 295 28.91 -3.14 -2.68
CA ALA A 295 29.23 -4.38 -3.40
C ALA A 295 30.24 -5.25 -2.62
N LYS A 296 31.27 -4.63 -1.99
CA LYS A 296 32.21 -5.35 -1.11
C LYS A 296 31.52 -5.91 0.13
N MET A 297 30.57 -5.18 0.75
CA MET A 297 29.77 -5.69 1.87
C MET A 297 28.92 -6.91 1.45
N VAL A 298 28.29 -6.84 0.28
CA VAL A 298 27.51 -7.97 -0.26
C VAL A 298 28.42 -9.17 -0.54
N LEU A 299 29.60 -8.97 -1.13
CA LEU A 299 30.59 -10.03 -1.38
C LEU A 299 31.05 -10.68 -0.06
N GLN A 300 31.34 -9.88 0.97
CA GLN A 300 31.70 -10.41 2.29
C GLN A 300 30.56 -11.23 2.88
N ARG A 301 29.32 -10.72 2.83
CA ARG A 301 28.16 -11.49 3.32
C ARG A 301 27.98 -12.82 2.60
N ILE A 302 28.25 -12.89 1.30
CA ILE A 302 28.20 -14.16 0.54
C ILE A 302 29.26 -15.12 1.05
N LYS A 303 30.49 -14.65 1.34
CA LYS A 303 31.57 -15.47 1.92
C LYS A 303 31.18 -15.98 3.30
N ASP A 304 30.65 -15.11 4.19
CA ASP A 304 30.20 -15.49 5.52
C ASP A 304 29.10 -16.58 5.48
N ILE A 305 28.16 -16.45 4.55
CA ILE A 305 27.11 -17.46 4.32
C ILE A 305 27.74 -18.79 3.89
N GLN A 306 28.72 -18.77 3.00
CA GLN A 306 29.41 -19.99 2.53
C GLN A 306 30.18 -20.67 3.65
N GLU A 307 30.91 -19.91 4.48
CA GLU A 307 31.64 -20.42 5.63
C GLU A 307 30.69 -21.08 6.65
N ILE A 308 29.57 -20.41 6.97
CA ILE A 308 28.56 -20.96 7.88
C ILE A 308 27.94 -22.24 7.31
N LYS A 309 27.67 -22.25 6.00
CA LYS A 309 27.11 -23.41 5.32
C LYS A 309 28.07 -24.61 5.37
N GLU A 310 29.37 -24.40 5.16
CA GLU A 310 30.41 -25.44 5.26
C GLU A 310 30.54 -25.94 6.70
N LEU A 311 30.44 -25.05 7.70
CA LEU A 311 30.53 -25.40 9.09
C LEU A 311 29.35 -26.27 9.59
N LEU A 312 28.13 -25.92 9.18
CA LEU A 312 26.90 -26.58 9.62
C LEU A 312 26.52 -27.81 8.78
N GLY A 313 27.04 -27.93 7.55
CA GLY A 313 26.70 -29.02 6.65
C GLY A 313 25.19 -29.23 6.49
N ASP A 314 24.69 -30.43 6.79
CA ASP A 314 23.28 -30.81 6.64
C ASP A 314 22.32 -30.08 7.60
N GLU A 315 22.81 -29.41 8.63
CA GLU A 315 21.98 -28.61 9.54
C GLU A 315 21.65 -27.22 8.94
N TYR A 316 22.34 -26.83 7.87
CA TYR A 316 22.08 -25.57 7.20
C TYR A 316 20.90 -25.66 6.23
N HIS A 317 19.90 -24.84 6.44
CA HIS A 317 18.74 -24.76 5.52
C HIS A 317 19.04 -23.80 4.36
N ASP A 318 19.58 -24.31 3.27
CA ASP A 318 19.96 -23.50 2.12
C ASP A 318 18.74 -23.11 1.27
N TYR A 319 18.33 -21.87 1.38
CA TYR A 319 17.31 -21.24 0.55
C TYR A 319 17.89 -20.21 -0.42
N ASN A 320 19.20 -20.18 -0.58
CA ASN A 320 19.90 -19.27 -1.50
C ASN A 320 19.63 -17.77 -1.23
N LEU A 321 19.31 -17.38 0.02
CA LEU A 321 18.98 -16.01 0.41
C LEU A 321 20.20 -15.25 0.93
N LEU A 322 20.34 -13.97 0.51
CA LEU A 322 21.37 -13.06 1.05
C LEU A 322 21.09 -12.72 2.53
N PHE A 323 19.82 -12.53 2.89
CA PHE A 323 19.40 -12.29 4.27
C PHE A 323 18.84 -13.57 4.90
N SER A 324 19.75 -14.35 5.47
CA SER A 324 19.43 -15.59 6.18
C SER A 324 19.97 -15.56 7.62
N SER A 325 19.34 -16.31 8.50
CA SER A 325 19.85 -16.56 9.86
C SER A 325 21.11 -17.41 9.80
N SER A 326 21.78 -17.58 10.96
CA SER A 326 22.94 -18.50 11.10
C SER A 326 22.63 -19.95 10.74
N THR A 327 21.37 -20.36 10.72
CA THR A 327 20.94 -21.69 10.27
C THR A 327 20.40 -21.71 8.84
N GLY A 328 20.59 -20.64 8.06
CA GLY A 328 20.13 -20.52 6.66
C GLY A 328 18.65 -20.19 6.47
N ARG A 329 17.87 -20.08 7.53
CA ARG A 329 16.43 -19.73 7.44
C ARG A 329 16.22 -18.28 7.05
N PRO A 330 15.15 -17.96 6.33
CA PRO A 330 14.87 -16.58 5.91
C PRO A 330 14.82 -15.60 7.09
N MET A 331 15.49 -14.47 6.95
CA MET A 331 15.36 -13.36 7.89
C MET A 331 14.08 -12.58 7.61
N GLU A 332 13.34 -12.27 8.68
CA GLU A 332 12.08 -11.51 8.54
C GLU A 332 12.29 -10.02 8.84
N GLY A 333 11.54 -9.16 8.16
CA GLY A 333 11.63 -7.70 8.31
C GLY A 333 11.41 -7.17 9.73
N GLN A 334 10.82 -7.99 10.63
CA GLN A 334 10.69 -7.62 12.03
C GLN A 334 12.05 -7.63 12.76
N ILE A 335 13.00 -8.48 12.35
CA ILE A 335 14.35 -8.55 12.93
C ILE A 335 15.06 -7.24 12.62
N ILE A 336 15.13 -6.85 11.34
CA ILE A 336 15.73 -5.58 10.91
C ILE A 336 15.03 -4.37 11.55
N THR A 337 13.69 -4.41 11.64
CA THR A 337 12.94 -3.30 12.27
C THR A 337 13.24 -3.16 13.76
N ARG A 338 13.43 -4.27 14.48
CA ARG A 338 13.79 -4.25 15.92
C ARG A 338 15.21 -3.76 16.10
N ALA A 339 16.16 -4.23 15.27
CA ALA A 339 17.54 -3.79 15.29
C ALA A 339 17.64 -2.27 15.01
N LEU A 340 16.94 -1.76 13.98
CA LEU A 340 16.87 -0.32 13.70
C LEU A 340 16.29 0.49 14.87
N LYS A 341 15.20 0.03 15.48
CA LYS A 341 14.63 0.72 16.65
C LYS A 341 15.55 0.70 17.85
N LYS A 342 16.30 -0.37 18.03
CA LYS A 342 17.33 -0.45 19.08
C LYS A 342 18.43 0.57 18.81
N LEU A 343 19.00 0.62 17.60
CA LEU A 343 20.02 1.59 17.20
C LEU A 343 19.54 3.04 17.43
N ILE A 344 18.32 3.37 17.01
CA ILE A 344 17.71 4.70 17.20
C ILE A 344 17.63 5.06 18.67
N ARG A 345 17.08 4.19 19.50
CA ARG A 345 16.85 4.42 20.92
C ARG A 345 18.16 4.57 21.68
N ASP A 346 19.09 3.63 21.47
CA ASP A 346 20.33 3.54 22.25
C ASP A 346 21.28 4.72 21.92
N ASN A 347 21.13 5.35 20.76
CA ASN A 347 21.96 6.46 20.28
C ASN A 347 21.23 7.81 20.14
N ASN A 348 19.98 7.91 20.63
CA ASN A 348 19.14 9.12 20.51
C ASN A 348 19.06 9.68 19.09
N LEU A 349 18.95 8.80 18.08
CA LEU A 349 18.76 9.21 16.69
C LEU A 349 17.30 9.61 16.45
N PRO A 350 17.00 10.46 15.45
CA PRO A 350 15.64 10.79 15.07
C PRO A 350 14.84 9.53 14.71
N ASP A 351 13.62 9.39 15.23
CA ASP A 351 12.78 8.20 15.00
C ASP A 351 12.29 8.15 13.55
N VAL A 352 12.68 7.08 12.87
CA VAL A 352 12.29 6.80 11.49
C VAL A 352 11.88 5.33 11.34
N CYS A 353 11.04 5.06 10.36
CA CYS A 353 10.81 3.67 9.93
C CYS A 353 11.79 3.29 8.80
N PHE A 354 12.03 1.99 8.62
CA PHE A 354 12.94 1.50 7.57
C PHE A 354 12.59 2.05 6.16
N HIS A 355 11.30 2.19 5.87
CA HIS A 355 10.86 2.75 4.59
C HIS A 355 11.23 4.24 4.39
N SER A 356 11.45 4.99 5.48
CA SER A 356 11.92 6.38 5.43
C SER A 356 13.32 6.49 4.79
N LEU A 357 14.18 5.46 4.94
CA LEU A 357 15.51 5.42 4.32
C LEU A 357 15.42 5.43 2.80
N ARG A 358 14.45 4.70 2.24
CA ARG A 358 14.16 4.74 0.82
C ARG A 358 13.68 6.14 0.37
N HIS A 359 12.91 6.84 1.19
CA HIS A 359 12.51 8.22 0.90
C HIS A 359 13.73 9.16 0.91
N SER A 360 14.60 9.06 1.92
CA SER A 360 15.87 9.78 1.94
C SER A 360 16.70 9.49 0.68
N SER A 361 16.85 8.22 0.31
CA SER A 361 17.55 7.79 -0.89
C SER A 361 17.05 8.48 -2.17
N ILE A 362 15.73 8.46 -2.40
CA ILE A 362 15.11 9.08 -3.58
C ILE A 362 15.38 10.59 -3.59
N THR A 363 15.23 11.26 -2.45
CA THR A 363 15.50 12.70 -2.32
C THR A 363 16.95 13.03 -2.70
N TYR A 364 17.91 12.29 -2.14
CA TYR A 364 19.33 12.53 -2.43
C TYR A 364 19.73 12.14 -3.85
N LYS A 365 19.20 11.05 -4.38
CA LYS A 365 19.46 10.67 -5.79
C LYS A 365 18.93 11.70 -6.77
N LEU A 366 17.74 12.27 -6.53
CA LEU A 366 17.23 13.38 -7.34
C LEU A 366 18.14 14.61 -7.26
N LYS A 367 18.62 14.94 -6.05
CA LYS A 367 19.58 16.05 -5.85
C LYS A 367 20.88 15.79 -6.65
N TRP A 368 21.48 14.62 -6.48
CA TRP A 368 22.77 14.28 -7.13
C TRP A 368 22.66 14.11 -8.65
N SER A 369 21.51 13.68 -9.17
CA SER A 369 21.28 13.57 -10.62
C SER A 369 20.85 14.88 -11.28
N GLY A 370 20.81 16.01 -10.53
CA GLY A 370 20.31 17.28 -11.07
C GLY A 370 18.84 17.28 -11.43
N GLY A 371 18.03 16.40 -10.79
CA GLY A 371 16.59 16.29 -11.02
C GLY A 371 16.18 15.27 -12.09
N ASP A 372 17.04 14.35 -12.47
CA ASP A 372 16.70 13.28 -13.43
C ASP A 372 15.72 12.29 -12.82
N ILE A 373 14.42 12.59 -13.00
CA ILE A 373 13.29 11.79 -12.49
C ILE A 373 13.29 10.40 -13.11
N LYS A 374 13.72 10.26 -14.38
CA LYS A 374 13.70 8.97 -15.10
C LYS A 374 14.75 8.01 -14.57
N ALA A 375 15.96 8.47 -14.33
CA ALA A 375 17.03 7.67 -13.72
C ALA A 375 16.60 7.20 -12.32
N VAL A 376 16.09 8.10 -11.47
CA VAL A 376 15.64 7.77 -10.12
C VAL A 376 14.40 6.87 -10.13
N GLN A 377 13.50 7.02 -11.09
CA GLN A 377 12.36 6.11 -11.27
C GLN A 377 12.85 4.69 -11.61
N GLY A 378 13.83 4.57 -12.49
CA GLY A 378 14.46 3.29 -12.84
C GLY A 378 15.07 2.59 -11.63
N ASP A 379 15.88 3.31 -10.85
CA ASP A 379 16.51 2.78 -9.64
C ASP A 379 15.49 2.36 -8.58
N SER A 380 14.45 3.18 -8.39
CA SER A 380 13.47 2.95 -7.33
C SER A 380 12.36 1.97 -7.72
N GLY A 381 12.15 1.68 -9.01
CA GLY A 381 11.06 0.82 -9.48
C GLY A 381 9.67 1.38 -9.16
N HIS A 382 9.50 2.70 -9.27
CA HIS A 382 8.19 3.32 -9.18
C HIS A 382 7.47 3.22 -10.52
N ALA A 383 6.22 2.74 -10.50
CA ALA A 383 5.43 2.61 -11.73
C ALA A 383 5.09 3.97 -12.39
N ARG A 384 5.07 5.05 -11.61
CA ARG A 384 4.70 6.40 -12.07
C ARG A 384 5.73 7.43 -11.61
N ALA A 385 6.05 8.38 -12.49
CA ALA A 385 7.03 9.44 -12.21
C ALA A 385 6.57 10.41 -11.10
N ASP A 386 5.25 10.67 -10.99
CA ASP A 386 4.69 11.50 -9.92
C ASP A 386 4.94 10.94 -8.52
N MET A 387 5.05 9.62 -8.37
CA MET A 387 5.44 9.02 -7.08
C MET A 387 6.86 9.40 -6.67
N VAL A 388 7.75 9.67 -7.62
CA VAL A 388 9.11 10.16 -7.36
C VAL A 388 9.06 11.65 -6.99
N THR A 389 8.29 12.46 -7.72
CA THR A 389 8.20 13.92 -7.49
C THR A 389 7.45 14.28 -6.22
N GLU A 390 6.41 13.53 -5.82
CA GLU A 390 5.71 13.72 -4.55
C GLU A 390 6.64 13.49 -3.33
N GLN A 391 7.60 12.57 -3.44
CA GLN A 391 8.61 12.35 -2.41
C GLN A 391 9.63 13.50 -2.34
N TYR A 392 9.87 14.17 -3.47
CA TYR A 392 10.80 15.30 -3.61
C TYR A 392 10.22 16.65 -3.14
N SER A 393 8.96 16.68 -2.73
CA SER A 393 8.33 17.92 -2.19
C SER A 393 9.02 18.47 -0.92
N HIS A 394 9.94 17.72 -0.34
CA HIS A 394 10.90 18.20 0.65
C HIS A 394 12.14 18.78 -0.03
N ILE A 395 11.96 19.92 -0.73
CA ILE A 395 13.09 20.74 -1.18
C ILE A 395 13.91 21.07 0.06
N LEU A 396 15.15 20.61 0.12
CA LEU A 396 16.08 20.96 1.19
C LEU A 396 16.27 22.48 1.14
N ASP A 397 16.25 23.17 2.28
CA ASP A 397 16.46 24.63 2.31
C ASP A 397 17.78 25.01 1.65
N GLU A 398 18.79 24.15 1.73
CA GLU A 398 20.07 24.27 1.01
C GLU A 398 19.90 24.43 -0.51
N ASP A 399 18.98 23.69 -1.14
CA ASP A 399 18.75 23.76 -2.58
C ASP A 399 18.07 25.09 -2.96
N ARG A 400 17.22 25.61 -2.07
CA ARG A 400 16.58 26.94 -2.25
C ARG A 400 17.61 28.05 -2.13
N VAL A 401 18.54 27.96 -1.17
CA VAL A 401 19.66 28.90 -1.01
C VAL A 401 20.60 28.81 -2.23
N ALA A 402 20.91 27.60 -2.68
CA ALA A 402 21.75 27.41 -3.89
C ALA A 402 21.09 28.01 -5.15
N ASN A 403 19.78 27.86 -5.30
CA ASN A 403 19.04 28.45 -6.41
C ASN A 403 19.05 29.99 -6.35
N ALA A 404 18.86 30.57 -5.15
CA ALA A 404 18.97 32.02 -4.99
C ALA A 404 20.36 32.54 -5.39
N ARG A 405 21.44 31.85 -4.96
CA ARG A 405 22.82 32.19 -5.35
C ARG A 405 23.04 32.08 -6.88
N ARG A 406 22.48 31.04 -7.52
CA ARG A 406 22.56 30.91 -8.98
C ARG A 406 21.88 32.07 -9.71
N VAL A 407 20.75 32.55 -9.19
CA VAL A 407 20.10 33.73 -9.76
C VAL A 407 21.00 34.95 -9.65
N ASP A 408 21.64 35.17 -8.48
CA ASP A 408 22.62 36.25 -8.33
C ASP A 408 23.77 36.11 -9.34
N GLU A 409 24.36 34.93 -9.46
CA GLU A 409 25.48 34.66 -10.35
C GLU A 409 25.14 34.81 -11.84
N GLN A 410 23.98 34.31 -12.26
CA GLN A 410 23.62 34.26 -13.68
C GLN A 410 22.89 35.52 -14.16
N VAL A 411 22.19 36.21 -13.29
CA VAL A 411 21.36 37.36 -13.68
C VAL A 411 22.01 38.67 -13.23
N TYR A 412 22.37 38.77 -11.95
CA TYR A 412 22.79 40.07 -11.40
C TYR A 412 24.28 40.32 -11.53
N ASN A 413 25.15 39.31 -11.38
CA ASN A 413 26.61 39.45 -11.58
C ASN A 413 27.03 39.64 -13.04
N GLN A 414 26.16 39.29 -14.00
CA GLN A 414 26.41 39.50 -15.42
C GLN A 414 25.85 40.82 -15.98
N CYS A 415 24.99 41.50 -15.23
CA CYS A 415 24.51 42.84 -15.56
C CYS A 415 25.31 43.88 -14.80
N PRO A 416 26.07 44.78 -15.45
CA PRO A 416 26.67 45.90 -14.75
C PRO A 416 25.54 46.76 -14.15
N SER A 417 25.37 46.67 -12.84
CA SER A 417 24.31 47.35 -12.12
C SER A 417 24.44 48.86 -12.24
N LYS A 418 23.42 49.53 -12.79
CA LYS A 418 23.24 51.00 -12.70
C LYS A 418 22.73 51.47 -11.33
N HIS A 419 22.63 50.60 -10.34
CA HIS A 419 22.19 50.96 -8.99
C HIS A 419 23.15 50.41 -7.93
N ASN A 420 23.94 51.33 -7.37
CA ASN A 420 24.65 51.11 -6.12
C ASN A 420 23.59 50.89 -5.00
N LEU A 421 23.31 49.68 -4.67
CA LEU A 421 22.55 49.34 -3.45
C LEU A 421 23.50 49.51 -2.27
N THR A 422 23.35 50.64 -1.54
CA THR A 422 24.03 50.88 -0.26
C THR A 422 23.51 49.83 0.74
N VAL A 423 24.39 48.94 1.17
CA VAL A 423 24.10 47.98 2.24
C VAL A 423 23.90 48.75 3.53
N ILE A 424 22.67 48.84 3.99
CA ILE A 424 22.36 49.31 5.34
C ILE A 424 22.63 48.15 6.27
N THR A 425 23.74 48.20 6.99
CA THR A 425 24.04 47.30 8.12
C THR A 425 23.18 47.78 9.30
N VAL A 426 22.24 46.91 9.73
CA VAL A 426 21.50 47.03 10.98
C VAL A 426 22.12 46.10 12.00
#